data_5d7ac83792b71459bb750dae32f6fdcc
#
_entry.id   5d7ac83792b71459bb750dae32f6fdcc
#
_cell.length_a   1.000
_cell.length_b   1.000
_cell.length_c   1.000
_cell.angle_alpha   90.00
_cell.angle_beta   90.00
_cell.angle_gamma   90.00
#
_symmetry.space_group_name_H-M   'P 1'
#
loop_
_entity.id
_entity.type
_entity.pdbx_description
1 polymer ?
#
loop_
_entity_poly.entity_id
_entity_poly.type
_entity_poly.pdbx_seq_one_letter_code
_entity_poly.pdbx_strand_id
1 'polypeptide(L)'
;MNALTDYESNTNIGGRWHETLAGHEITTKKYFHDGEDFEAFAKRVSGIFSNAELRKIMKTALYRADFFPAGRSLYGAGSKGKFKASMSNCYILPSPDDNIESIFEIAKKMARIFSYGGGCGVSLSKLRPKGARVYNAAKTSTGAVSFMEIYDAAGNVIGANNRRAALLIGLDCSHPDIEYFLEVKKNNTKIQSANISILFNNEFMEAVRDNKEYTLRFDVETTGEKISKAINARDFFLKFARANYDWAEPGC
;
A
#
# COMPACT_ATOMS: atom_id res chain seq x y z
N MET A 1 -28.22 33.80 -7.30
CA MET A 1 -27.34 33.33 -8.37
C MET A 1 -27.13 31.84 -8.21
N ASN A 2 -27.48 31.06 -9.20
CA ASN A 2 -27.53 29.61 -9.08
C ASN A 2 -26.12 29.09 -9.43
N ALA A 3 -25.33 28.62 -8.44
CA ALA A 3 -23.95 28.19 -8.62
C ALA A 3 -23.75 27.10 -9.70
N LEU A 4 -24.84 26.45 -10.12
CA LEU A 4 -24.86 25.48 -11.22
C LEU A 4 -24.90 26.16 -12.60
N THR A 5 -25.53 27.34 -12.73
CA THR A 5 -25.62 28.07 -14.00
C THR A 5 -24.32 28.82 -14.35
N ASP A 6 -23.54 29.23 -13.33
CA ASP A 6 -22.26 29.89 -13.55
C ASP A 6 -21.16 28.90 -14.01
N TYR A 7 -21.34 27.62 -13.75
CA TYR A 7 -20.41 26.55 -14.20
C TYR A 7 -20.57 26.28 -15.70
N GLU A 8 -21.80 26.28 -16.22
CA GLU A 8 -22.08 26.02 -17.65
C GLU A 8 -21.50 27.10 -18.56
N SER A 9 -21.25 28.32 -18.03
CA SER A 9 -20.72 29.44 -18.81
C SER A 9 -19.19 29.54 -18.86
N ASN A 10 -18.45 28.81 -18.00
CA ASN A 10 -17.00 29.03 -17.82
C ASN A 10 -16.11 27.83 -18.21
N THR A 11 -16.67 26.73 -18.67
CA THR A 11 -15.85 25.59 -19.14
C THR A 11 -15.89 25.48 -20.65
N ASN A 12 -14.80 25.83 -21.30
CA ASN A 12 -14.52 25.55 -22.71
C ASN A 12 -14.28 24.04 -22.99
N ILE A 13 -14.65 23.16 -22.08
CA ILE A 13 -14.67 21.72 -22.24
C ILE A 13 -16.15 21.35 -22.38
N GLY A 14 -16.61 21.15 -23.59
CA GLY A 14 -18.04 20.91 -23.92
C GLY A 14 -18.58 19.63 -23.26
N GLY A 15 -19.05 19.73 -22.04
CA GLY A 15 -19.68 18.66 -21.28
C GLY A 15 -19.22 18.63 -19.83
N ARG A 16 -20.10 18.17 -18.96
CA ARG A 16 -19.78 17.90 -17.56
C ARG A 16 -18.72 16.79 -17.51
N TRP A 17 -17.73 16.89 -16.61
CA TRP A 17 -16.61 15.95 -16.54
C TRP A 17 -17.03 14.47 -16.52
N HIS A 18 -18.16 14.14 -15.87
CA HIS A 18 -18.72 12.80 -15.78
C HIS A 18 -19.45 12.32 -17.04
N GLU A 19 -19.73 13.22 -17.98
CA GLU A 19 -20.31 12.93 -19.30
C GLU A 19 -19.23 12.73 -20.37
N THR A 20 -17.97 13.08 -20.06
CA THR A 20 -16.85 12.73 -20.95
C THR A 20 -16.69 11.22 -21.02
N LEU A 21 -16.22 10.69 -22.16
CA LEU A 21 -16.00 9.25 -22.33
C LEU A 21 -15.16 8.65 -21.20
N ALA A 22 -14.04 9.27 -20.86
CA ALA A 22 -13.17 8.81 -19.79
C ALA A 22 -13.83 8.91 -18.39
N GLY A 23 -14.52 10.02 -18.10
CA GLY A 23 -15.20 10.22 -16.83
C GLY A 23 -16.33 9.22 -16.63
N HIS A 24 -17.15 9.00 -17.66
CA HIS A 24 -18.23 8.02 -17.63
C HIS A 24 -17.71 6.59 -17.47
N GLU A 25 -16.70 6.20 -18.23
CA GLU A 25 -16.13 4.85 -18.17
C GLU A 25 -15.50 4.55 -16.79
N ILE A 26 -14.73 5.50 -16.24
CA ILE A 26 -14.09 5.33 -14.93
C ILE A 26 -15.14 5.27 -13.81
N THR A 27 -16.13 6.15 -13.82
CA THR A 27 -17.14 6.18 -12.77
C THR A 27 -18.01 4.93 -12.80
N THR A 28 -18.46 4.51 -13.97
CA THR A 28 -19.27 3.30 -14.14
C THR A 28 -18.52 2.03 -13.73
N LYS A 29 -17.28 1.87 -14.17
CA LYS A 29 -16.51 0.64 -13.88
C LYS A 29 -15.97 0.54 -12.45
N LYS A 30 -15.75 1.68 -11.76
CA LYS A 30 -15.00 1.68 -10.49
C LYS A 30 -15.79 2.19 -9.30
N TYR A 31 -16.78 3.03 -9.49
CA TYR A 31 -17.41 3.76 -8.38
C TYR A 31 -18.93 3.64 -8.32
N PHE A 32 -19.62 3.40 -9.42
CA PHE A 32 -21.05 3.18 -9.40
C PHE A 32 -21.40 1.82 -8.79
N HIS A 33 -22.51 1.75 -8.06
CA HIS A 33 -23.18 0.52 -7.73
C HIS A 33 -24.06 0.10 -8.91
N ASP A 34 -24.50 -1.17 -8.92
CA ASP A 34 -25.34 -1.69 -10.00
C ASP A 34 -26.58 -0.83 -10.23
N GLY A 35 -26.76 -0.38 -11.47
CA GLY A 35 -27.89 0.44 -11.88
C GLY A 35 -27.81 1.92 -11.47
N GLU A 36 -26.68 2.40 -10.93
CA GLU A 36 -26.51 3.82 -10.64
C GLU A 36 -26.21 4.63 -11.90
N ASP A 37 -26.81 5.81 -11.98
CA ASP A 37 -26.34 6.95 -12.77
C ASP A 37 -25.54 7.93 -11.88
N PHE A 38 -25.05 9.00 -12.49
CA PHE A 38 -24.26 9.99 -11.74
C PHE A 38 -25.06 10.71 -10.66
N GLU A 39 -26.34 10.96 -10.87
CA GLU A 39 -27.22 11.61 -9.89
C GLU A 39 -27.42 10.72 -8.65
N ALA A 40 -27.70 9.42 -8.86
CA ALA A 40 -27.82 8.43 -7.78
C ALA A 40 -26.52 8.27 -7.02
N PHE A 41 -25.39 8.18 -7.73
CA PHE A 41 -24.05 8.16 -7.15
C PHE A 41 -23.76 9.39 -6.29
N ALA A 42 -23.96 10.61 -6.82
CA ALA A 42 -23.69 11.85 -6.09
C ALA A 42 -24.61 11.98 -4.85
N LYS A 43 -25.86 11.55 -4.94
CA LYS A 43 -26.81 11.46 -3.82
C LYS A 43 -26.32 10.47 -2.76
N ARG A 44 -25.88 9.29 -3.16
CA ARG A 44 -25.36 8.24 -2.26
C ARG A 44 -24.12 8.71 -1.53
N VAL A 45 -23.13 9.23 -2.26
CA VAL A 45 -21.87 9.72 -1.67
C VAL A 45 -22.09 10.88 -0.72
N SER A 46 -22.92 11.86 -1.09
CA SER A 46 -23.26 12.98 -0.21
C SER A 46 -24.12 12.57 0.98
N GLY A 47 -24.85 11.47 0.87
CA GLY A 47 -25.74 10.93 1.90
C GLY A 47 -25.05 10.46 3.18
N ILE A 48 -23.70 10.34 3.21
CA ILE A 48 -22.94 10.03 4.44
C ILE A 48 -23.00 11.15 5.49
N PHE A 49 -23.27 12.38 5.06
CA PHE A 49 -23.39 13.51 5.98
C PHE A 49 -24.80 13.56 6.58
N SER A 50 -24.90 13.71 7.90
CA SER A 50 -26.18 13.94 8.59
C SER A 50 -26.73 15.35 8.33
N ASN A 51 -25.84 16.34 8.16
CA ASN A 51 -26.20 17.73 7.90
C ASN A 51 -26.63 17.94 6.45
N ALA A 52 -27.81 18.55 6.24
CA ALA A 52 -28.39 18.77 4.91
C ALA A 52 -27.58 19.76 4.05
N GLU A 53 -26.96 20.77 4.67
CA GLU A 53 -26.12 21.76 3.99
C GLU A 53 -24.83 21.11 3.48
N LEU A 54 -24.15 20.30 4.33
CA LEU A 54 -22.98 19.53 3.91
C LEU A 54 -23.29 18.56 2.78
N ARG A 55 -24.48 17.93 2.78
CA ARG A 55 -24.91 17.09 1.66
C ARG A 55 -25.01 17.90 0.36
N LYS A 56 -25.60 19.09 0.41
CA LYS A 56 -25.73 19.96 -0.76
C LYS A 56 -24.37 20.41 -1.27
N ILE A 57 -23.47 20.85 -0.36
CA ILE A 57 -22.10 21.25 -0.70
C ILE A 57 -21.36 20.10 -1.37
N MET A 58 -21.35 18.90 -0.76
CA MET A 58 -20.65 17.73 -1.30
C MET A 58 -21.20 17.33 -2.68
N LYS A 59 -22.53 17.31 -2.83
CA LYS A 59 -23.15 17.01 -4.12
C LYS A 59 -22.73 17.99 -5.20
N THR A 60 -22.76 19.30 -4.89
CA THR A 60 -22.31 20.35 -5.80
C THR A 60 -20.83 20.21 -6.15
N ALA A 61 -19.97 19.94 -5.16
CA ALA A 61 -18.54 19.77 -5.39
C ALA A 61 -18.23 18.56 -6.31
N LEU A 62 -18.97 17.45 -6.18
CA LEU A 62 -18.84 16.31 -7.08
C LEU A 62 -19.23 16.66 -8.52
N TYR A 63 -20.34 17.40 -8.73
CA TYR A 63 -20.76 17.84 -10.05
C TYR A 63 -19.75 18.78 -10.72
N ARG A 64 -19.13 19.64 -9.94
CA ARG A 64 -18.19 20.66 -10.40
C ARG A 64 -16.75 20.16 -10.49
N ALA A 65 -16.48 18.93 -10.06
CA ALA A 65 -15.12 18.39 -9.90
C ALA A 65 -14.23 19.22 -8.96
N ASP A 66 -14.82 19.99 -8.04
CA ASP A 66 -14.08 20.81 -7.08
C ASP A 66 -13.42 19.94 -5.99
N PHE A 67 -14.04 18.81 -5.67
CA PHE A 67 -13.56 17.87 -4.66
C PHE A 67 -14.04 16.44 -4.88
N PHE A 68 -13.12 15.50 -4.81
CA PHE A 68 -13.40 14.07 -4.79
C PHE A 68 -12.89 13.44 -3.50
N PRO A 69 -13.74 12.76 -2.72
CA PRO A 69 -13.28 11.85 -1.68
C PRO A 69 -12.38 10.76 -2.24
N ALA A 70 -11.58 10.14 -1.38
CA ALA A 70 -10.79 8.98 -1.76
C ALA A 70 -11.67 7.88 -2.39
N GLY A 71 -11.13 7.12 -3.34
CA GLY A 71 -11.88 6.15 -4.14
C GLY A 71 -12.68 5.13 -3.32
N ARG A 72 -12.18 4.76 -2.14
CA ARG A 72 -12.91 3.85 -1.23
C ARG A 72 -14.12 4.52 -0.58
N SER A 73 -14.05 5.80 -0.30
CA SER A 73 -15.19 6.57 0.17
C SER A 73 -16.25 6.72 -0.92
N LEU A 74 -15.83 6.97 -2.17
CA LEU A 74 -16.74 7.01 -3.32
C LEU A 74 -17.50 5.70 -3.54
N TYR A 75 -16.80 4.56 -3.44
CA TYR A 75 -17.40 3.24 -3.63
C TYR A 75 -18.16 2.75 -2.40
N GLY A 76 -17.56 2.90 -1.20
CA GLY A 76 -18.09 2.34 0.05
C GLY A 76 -19.24 3.14 0.67
N ALA A 77 -19.41 4.42 0.32
CA ALA A 77 -20.51 5.23 0.83
C ALA A 77 -21.86 4.58 0.48
N GLY A 78 -22.76 4.46 1.47
CA GLY A 78 -24.10 3.91 1.26
C GLY A 78 -24.15 2.40 0.96
N SER A 79 -23.05 1.66 1.11
CA SER A 79 -23.00 0.20 0.88
C SER A 79 -23.64 -0.62 2.00
N LYS A 80 -23.96 0.01 3.15
CA LYS A 80 -24.52 -0.68 4.32
C LYS A 80 -25.78 -1.48 3.96
N GLY A 81 -25.74 -2.78 4.25
CA GLY A 81 -26.84 -3.71 3.94
C GLY A 81 -26.80 -4.31 2.53
N LYS A 82 -25.96 -3.80 1.62
CA LYS A 82 -25.77 -4.34 0.27
C LYS A 82 -24.56 -5.26 0.21
N PHE A 83 -23.39 -4.73 0.60
CA PHE A 83 -22.13 -5.48 0.66
C PHE A 83 -21.20 -4.82 1.69
N LYS A 84 -20.16 -5.57 2.08
CA LYS A 84 -19.13 -5.06 3.01
C LYS A 84 -17.99 -4.43 2.24
N ALA A 85 -17.80 -3.13 2.38
CA ALA A 85 -16.65 -2.40 1.86
C ALA A 85 -16.03 -1.52 2.93
N SER A 86 -14.72 -1.37 2.89
CA SER A 86 -14.03 -0.36 3.69
C SER A 86 -14.12 1.00 3.02
N MET A 87 -14.33 2.05 3.82
CA MET A 87 -14.16 3.44 3.38
C MET A 87 -12.74 3.97 3.61
N SER A 88 -11.90 3.22 4.33
CA SER A 88 -10.47 3.52 4.48
C SER A 88 -9.67 2.88 3.35
N ASN A 89 -8.70 3.62 2.78
CA ASN A 89 -7.89 3.12 1.68
C ASN A 89 -6.76 2.22 2.16
N CYS A 90 -6.04 2.63 3.21
CA CYS A 90 -4.80 2.01 3.63
C CYS A 90 -4.80 1.71 5.13
N TYR A 91 -4.18 0.58 5.48
CA TYR A 91 -4.02 0.10 6.84
C TYR A 91 -2.55 -0.23 7.07
N ILE A 92 -2.02 0.20 8.20
CA ILE A 92 -0.71 -0.24 8.66
C ILE A 92 -0.93 -1.40 9.62
N LEU A 93 -0.34 -2.55 9.29
CA LEU A 93 -0.34 -3.72 10.15
C LEU A 93 0.91 -3.73 11.05
N PRO A 94 0.81 -4.27 12.26
CA PRO A 94 1.99 -4.47 13.08
C PRO A 94 2.98 -5.39 12.35
N SER A 95 4.28 -5.16 12.57
CA SER A 95 5.30 -6.12 12.12
C SER A 95 5.03 -7.49 12.73
N PRO A 96 5.09 -8.58 11.95
CA PRO A 96 5.02 -9.91 12.51
C PRO A 96 6.16 -10.12 13.51
N ASP A 97 5.89 -10.80 14.60
CA ASP A 97 6.94 -11.33 15.47
C ASP A 97 7.66 -12.48 14.76
N ASP A 98 8.89 -12.77 15.16
CA ASP A 98 9.77 -13.72 14.50
C ASP A 98 9.39 -15.20 14.75
N ASN A 99 8.15 -15.55 14.39
CA ASN A 99 7.59 -16.90 14.45
C ASN A 99 6.53 -17.10 13.36
N ILE A 100 6.30 -18.36 13.02
CA ILE A 100 5.38 -18.76 11.93
C ILE A 100 3.95 -18.32 12.22
N GLU A 101 3.50 -18.45 13.44
CA GLU A 101 2.13 -18.14 13.86
C GLU A 101 1.82 -16.66 13.60
N SER A 102 2.73 -15.76 14.01
CA SER A 102 2.58 -14.32 13.81
C SER A 102 2.64 -13.95 12.32
N ILE A 103 3.54 -14.55 11.54
CA ILE A 103 3.65 -14.34 10.10
C ILE A 103 2.33 -14.67 9.40
N PHE A 104 1.74 -15.83 9.69
CA PHE A 104 0.46 -16.25 9.09
C PHE A 104 -0.74 -15.49 9.65
N GLU A 105 -0.72 -15.04 10.91
CA GLU A 105 -1.77 -14.16 11.45
C GLU A 105 -1.80 -12.81 10.72
N ILE A 106 -0.64 -12.25 10.34
CA ILE A 106 -0.57 -11.05 9.50
C ILE A 106 -1.12 -11.33 8.10
N ALA A 107 -0.78 -12.46 7.47
CA ALA A 107 -1.33 -12.85 6.18
C ALA A 107 -2.86 -12.95 6.22
N LYS A 108 -3.43 -13.55 7.26
CA LYS A 108 -4.88 -13.63 7.50
C LYS A 108 -5.52 -12.24 7.63
N LYS A 109 -4.90 -11.31 8.38
CA LYS A 109 -5.38 -9.93 8.51
C LYS A 109 -5.34 -9.21 7.17
N MET A 110 -4.26 -9.35 6.39
CA MET A 110 -4.15 -8.82 5.02
C MET A 110 -5.28 -9.33 4.12
N ALA A 111 -5.48 -10.65 4.08
CA ALA A 111 -6.54 -11.28 3.31
C ALA A 111 -7.92 -10.69 3.63
N ARG A 112 -8.20 -10.45 4.91
CA ARG A 112 -9.44 -9.83 5.36
C ARG A 112 -9.56 -8.38 4.86
N ILE A 113 -8.51 -7.58 4.98
CA ILE A 113 -8.51 -6.18 4.53
C ILE A 113 -8.66 -6.12 3.01
N PHE A 114 -7.93 -6.95 2.26
CA PHE A 114 -8.04 -7.02 0.80
C PHE A 114 -9.45 -7.40 0.35
N SER A 115 -10.10 -8.34 1.04
CA SER A 115 -11.49 -8.73 0.71
C SER A 115 -12.50 -7.60 0.89
N TYR A 116 -12.18 -6.58 1.71
CA TYR A 116 -12.99 -5.36 1.86
C TYR A 116 -12.47 -4.20 1.00
N GLY A 117 -11.49 -4.48 0.16
CA GLY A 117 -10.93 -3.53 -0.80
C GLY A 117 -9.92 -2.53 -0.20
N GLY A 118 -9.47 -2.72 1.03
CA GLY A 118 -8.39 -1.93 1.62
C GLY A 118 -7.01 -2.33 1.09
N GLY A 119 -6.02 -1.45 1.23
CA GLY A 119 -4.61 -1.74 1.05
C GLY A 119 -3.90 -1.92 2.40
N CYS A 120 -2.77 -2.61 2.43
CA CYS A 120 -1.98 -2.85 3.64
C CYS A 120 -0.53 -2.42 3.48
N GLY A 121 0.06 -1.92 4.56
CA GLY A 121 1.50 -1.78 4.75
C GLY A 121 1.97 -2.63 5.92
N VAL A 122 3.13 -3.27 5.79
CA VAL A 122 3.77 -4.06 6.85
C VAL A 122 5.29 -3.94 6.78
N SER A 123 5.95 -3.90 7.93
CA SER A 123 7.41 -4.02 8.03
C SER A 123 7.80 -5.45 8.41
N LEU A 124 8.83 -5.99 7.75
CA LEU A 124 9.40 -7.30 8.06
C LEU A 124 10.66 -7.22 8.93
N SER A 125 10.97 -6.04 9.44
CA SER A 125 12.25 -5.76 10.14
C SER A 125 12.45 -6.57 11.43
N LYS A 126 11.38 -7.17 11.99
CA LYS A 126 11.48 -8.05 13.15
C LYS A 126 11.76 -9.51 12.80
N LEU A 127 11.68 -9.90 11.54
CA LEU A 127 11.95 -11.27 11.12
C LEU A 127 13.45 -11.49 10.98
N ARG A 128 13.94 -12.63 11.49
CA ARG A 128 15.36 -12.98 11.39
C ARG A 128 15.85 -13.11 9.94
N PRO A 129 17.10 -12.77 9.67
CA PRO A 129 17.65 -12.82 8.32
C PRO A 129 17.87 -14.27 7.83
N LYS A 130 18.14 -14.37 6.55
CA LYS A 130 18.49 -15.63 5.89
C LYS A 130 19.75 -16.25 6.55
N GLY A 131 19.66 -17.54 6.81
CA GLY A 131 20.75 -18.31 7.44
C GLY A 131 20.77 -18.28 8.96
N ALA A 132 20.00 -17.40 9.62
CA ALA A 132 19.87 -17.37 11.07
C ALA A 132 19.33 -18.70 11.61
N ARG A 133 19.77 -19.12 12.80
CA ARG A 133 19.38 -20.40 13.40
C ARG A 133 17.91 -20.46 13.75
N VAL A 134 17.33 -21.66 13.53
CA VAL A 134 15.99 -22.03 14.00
C VAL A 134 16.05 -23.39 14.69
N TYR A 135 15.23 -23.56 15.73
CA TYR A 135 15.13 -24.82 16.48
C TYR A 135 14.08 -25.78 15.89
N ASN A 136 14.13 -25.99 14.58
CA ASN A 136 13.25 -26.94 13.89
C ASN A 136 14.05 -27.77 12.86
N ALA A 137 13.36 -28.60 12.09
CA ALA A 137 13.96 -29.48 11.09
C ALA A 137 14.73 -28.71 9.99
N ALA A 138 14.38 -27.43 9.73
CA ALA A 138 15.05 -26.61 8.72
C ALA A 138 16.43 -26.14 9.16
N LYS A 139 16.72 -26.08 10.49
CA LYS A 139 17.97 -25.63 11.13
C LYS A 139 18.30 -24.15 10.89
N THR A 140 17.99 -23.60 9.72
CA THR A 140 18.26 -22.21 9.35
C THR A 140 17.04 -21.55 8.71
N SER A 141 16.90 -20.24 8.89
CA SER A 141 15.82 -19.42 8.32
C SER A 141 16.06 -19.18 6.83
N THR A 142 14.97 -19.11 6.07
CA THR A 142 14.96 -18.64 4.68
C THR A 142 15.08 -17.11 4.56
N GLY A 143 14.92 -16.39 5.67
CA GLY A 143 15.05 -14.93 5.77
C GLY A 143 13.75 -14.16 5.61
N ALA A 144 13.79 -12.89 6.03
CA ALA A 144 12.63 -11.99 5.98
C ALA A 144 12.07 -11.84 4.56
N VAL A 145 12.94 -11.74 3.56
CA VAL A 145 12.56 -11.51 2.16
C VAL A 145 11.77 -12.69 1.57
N SER A 146 12.02 -13.92 1.99
CA SER A 146 11.28 -15.08 1.48
C SER A 146 9.80 -15.09 1.90
N PHE A 147 9.48 -14.54 3.07
CA PHE A 147 8.10 -14.43 3.56
C PHE A 147 7.26 -13.40 2.80
N MET A 148 7.89 -12.51 2.02
CA MET A 148 7.17 -11.61 1.11
C MET A 148 6.30 -12.37 0.11
N GLU A 149 6.72 -13.56 -0.32
CA GLU A 149 5.97 -14.40 -1.28
C GLU A 149 4.59 -14.78 -0.73
N ILE A 150 4.46 -15.03 0.57
CA ILE A 150 3.18 -15.34 1.22
C ILE A 150 2.23 -14.14 1.15
N TYR A 151 2.75 -12.95 1.45
CA TYR A 151 1.95 -11.73 1.45
C TYR A 151 1.58 -11.27 0.04
N ASP A 152 2.51 -11.39 -0.90
CA ASP A 152 2.25 -11.11 -2.32
C ASP A 152 1.21 -12.08 -2.90
N ALA A 153 1.30 -13.37 -2.58
CA ALA A 153 0.31 -14.36 -2.98
C ALA A 153 -1.08 -14.04 -2.42
N ALA A 154 -1.19 -13.62 -1.14
CA ALA A 154 -2.45 -13.18 -0.57
C ALA A 154 -3.04 -11.99 -1.34
N GLY A 155 -2.21 -11.02 -1.73
CA GLY A 155 -2.62 -9.86 -2.52
C GLY A 155 -3.05 -10.22 -3.95
N ASN A 156 -2.39 -11.19 -4.56
CA ASN A 156 -2.70 -11.64 -5.93
C ASN A 156 -4.01 -12.44 -6.00
N VAL A 157 -4.30 -13.25 -4.98
CA VAL A 157 -5.47 -14.13 -4.95
C VAL A 157 -6.71 -13.39 -4.44
N ILE A 158 -6.54 -12.48 -3.47
CA ILE A 158 -7.66 -11.80 -2.83
C ILE A 158 -7.72 -10.36 -3.31
N GLY A 159 -8.40 -10.17 -4.43
CA GLY A 159 -8.75 -8.85 -4.96
C GLY A 159 -10.22 -8.49 -4.67
N ALA A 160 -10.56 -7.22 -4.76
CA ALA A 160 -11.94 -6.75 -4.69
C ALA A 160 -12.31 -6.04 -5.99
N ASN A 161 -13.38 -6.49 -6.64
CA ASN A 161 -14.01 -5.85 -7.79
C ASN A 161 -13.02 -5.48 -8.92
N ASN A 162 -12.30 -6.48 -9.46
CA ASN A 162 -11.28 -6.31 -10.52
C ASN A 162 -10.09 -5.38 -10.17
N ARG A 163 -9.86 -5.10 -8.87
CA ARG A 163 -8.68 -4.37 -8.41
C ARG A 163 -7.73 -5.33 -7.70
N ARG A 164 -6.46 -5.27 -8.09
CA ARG A 164 -5.39 -5.93 -7.33
C ARG A 164 -5.33 -5.32 -5.93
N ALA A 165 -5.01 -6.15 -4.93
CA ALA A 165 -4.73 -5.67 -3.60
C ALA A 165 -3.54 -4.70 -3.62
N ALA A 166 -3.62 -3.62 -2.86
CA ALA A 166 -2.49 -2.72 -2.67
C ALA A 166 -1.72 -3.18 -1.44
N LEU A 167 -0.47 -3.59 -1.63
CA LEU A 167 0.42 -4.05 -0.58
C LEU A 167 1.73 -3.27 -0.63
N LEU A 168 2.20 -2.80 0.52
CA LEU A 168 3.53 -2.23 0.70
C LEU A 168 4.27 -3.02 1.76
N ILE A 169 5.48 -3.46 1.44
CA ILE A 169 6.36 -4.17 2.36
C ILE A 169 7.59 -3.32 2.63
N GLY A 170 7.86 -3.04 3.90
CA GLY A 170 9.03 -2.29 4.36
C GLY A 170 10.08 -3.18 5.00
N LEU A 171 11.35 -2.77 4.88
CA LEU A 171 12.47 -3.35 5.63
C LEU A 171 13.39 -2.24 6.12
N ASP A 172 13.84 -2.34 7.38
CA ASP A 172 14.79 -1.38 7.95
C ASP A 172 16.15 -1.48 7.27
N CYS A 173 16.81 -0.35 7.04
CA CYS A 173 18.12 -0.28 6.42
C CYS A 173 19.21 -0.99 7.24
N SER A 174 18.99 -1.22 8.52
CA SER A 174 19.92 -1.97 9.40
C SER A 174 19.79 -3.49 9.28
N HIS A 175 18.76 -3.98 8.58
CA HIS A 175 18.50 -5.42 8.52
C HIS A 175 19.54 -6.15 7.65
N PRO A 176 20.09 -7.32 8.07
CA PRO A 176 21.10 -8.05 7.30
C PRO A 176 20.66 -8.48 5.89
N ASP A 177 19.35 -8.69 5.65
CA ASP A 177 18.81 -9.05 4.33
C ASP A 177 18.58 -7.83 3.42
N ILE A 178 18.97 -6.60 3.81
CA ILE A 178 18.62 -5.37 3.09
C ILE A 178 19.16 -5.33 1.65
N GLU A 179 20.37 -5.88 1.41
CA GLU A 179 20.92 -5.94 0.06
C GLU A 179 20.10 -6.90 -0.83
N TYR A 180 19.64 -8.02 -0.28
CA TYR A 180 18.77 -8.95 -0.99
C TYR A 180 17.37 -8.35 -1.23
N PHE A 181 16.84 -7.63 -0.25
CA PHE A 181 15.58 -6.90 -0.38
C PHE A 181 15.63 -5.85 -1.49
N LEU A 182 16.73 -5.10 -1.59
CA LEU A 182 16.94 -4.11 -2.66
C LEU A 182 16.84 -4.74 -4.07
N GLU A 183 17.29 -5.97 -4.21
CA GLU A 183 17.40 -6.64 -5.50
C GLU A 183 16.23 -7.58 -5.82
N VAL A 184 15.33 -7.79 -4.86
CA VAL A 184 14.27 -8.81 -4.97
C VAL A 184 13.39 -8.64 -6.21
N LYS A 185 13.18 -7.43 -6.67
CA LYS A 185 12.35 -7.14 -7.86
C LYS A 185 13.10 -7.16 -9.18
N LYS A 186 14.42 -7.02 -9.18
CA LYS A 186 15.21 -6.96 -10.43
C LYS A 186 15.08 -8.22 -11.28
N ASN A 187 15.04 -9.39 -10.63
CA ASN A 187 15.04 -10.70 -11.30
C ASN A 187 13.89 -11.58 -10.83
N ASN A 188 12.91 -11.04 -10.12
CA ASN A 188 11.94 -11.87 -9.44
C ASN A 188 10.54 -11.75 -10.05
N THR A 189 10.10 -12.83 -10.65
CA THR A 189 8.72 -13.02 -11.10
C THR A 189 7.76 -13.34 -9.94
N LYS A 190 8.26 -13.55 -8.72
CA LYS A 190 7.48 -13.99 -7.57
C LYS A 190 6.84 -12.85 -6.78
N ILE A 191 7.51 -11.69 -6.67
CA ILE A 191 6.98 -10.50 -5.97
C ILE A 191 6.52 -9.49 -7.02
N GLN A 192 5.26 -9.59 -7.45
CA GLN A 192 4.73 -8.77 -8.54
C GLN A 192 3.77 -7.66 -8.08
N SER A 193 3.05 -7.89 -7.00
CA SER A 193 1.96 -7.01 -6.56
C SER A 193 2.34 -6.13 -5.37
N ALA A 194 3.30 -6.55 -4.56
CA ALA A 194 3.75 -5.75 -3.43
C ALA A 194 4.71 -4.64 -3.88
N ASN A 195 4.44 -3.39 -3.50
CA ASN A 195 5.44 -2.34 -3.50
C ASN A 195 6.42 -2.56 -2.35
N ILE A 196 7.67 -2.13 -2.52
CA ILE A 196 8.70 -2.28 -1.50
C ILE A 196 9.29 -0.93 -1.12
N SER A 197 9.62 -0.75 0.17
CA SER A 197 10.27 0.47 0.68
C SER A 197 11.35 0.15 1.71
N ILE A 198 12.44 0.90 1.69
CA ILE A 198 13.50 0.82 2.69
C ILE A 198 13.26 1.91 3.73
N LEU A 199 13.27 1.52 5.00
CA LEU A 199 13.12 2.44 6.13
C LEU A 199 14.50 2.94 6.54
N PHE A 200 14.90 4.11 6.05
CA PHE A 200 16.17 4.74 6.41
C PHE A 200 16.05 5.47 7.74
N ASN A 201 17.07 5.30 8.59
CA ASN A 201 17.21 6.02 9.84
C ASN A 201 18.31 7.11 9.76
N ASN A 202 18.36 7.98 10.76
CA ASN A 202 19.31 9.10 10.78
C ASN A 202 20.77 8.62 10.82
N GLU A 203 21.07 7.57 11.61
CA GLU A 203 22.41 6.99 11.71
C GLU A 203 22.92 6.53 10.34
N PHE A 204 22.08 5.86 9.56
CA PHE A 204 22.41 5.46 8.19
C PHE A 204 22.65 6.68 7.28
N MET A 205 21.76 7.69 7.32
CA MET A 205 21.90 8.87 6.46
C MET A 205 23.14 9.71 6.81
N GLU A 206 23.54 9.76 8.09
CA GLU A 206 24.79 10.37 8.52
C GLU A 206 25.98 9.59 7.98
N ALA A 207 25.95 8.26 8.03
CA ALA A 207 26.99 7.42 7.44
C ALA A 207 27.09 7.60 5.91
N VAL A 208 25.96 7.77 5.22
CA VAL A 208 25.92 8.10 3.77
C VAL A 208 26.59 9.44 3.51
N ARG A 209 26.24 10.50 4.27
CA ARG A 209 26.82 11.84 4.13
C ARG A 209 28.34 11.80 4.32
N ASP A 210 28.78 11.11 5.34
CA ASP A 210 30.19 11.06 5.75
C ASP A 210 31.00 9.97 5.03
N ASN A 211 30.37 9.19 4.13
CA ASN A 211 30.96 8.06 3.41
C ASN A 211 31.61 7.02 4.33
N LYS A 212 30.89 6.64 5.38
CA LYS A 212 31.34 5.68 6.40
C LYS A 212 30.72 4.29 6.20
N GLU A 213 31.30 3.33 6.88
CA GLU A 213 30.70 2.02 7.07
C GLU A 213 29.45 2.13 7.96
N TYR A 214 28.46 1.30 7.65
CA TYR A 214 27.26 1.12 8.45
C TYR A 214 27.09 -0.37 8.77
N THR A 215 26.76 -0.67 10.03
CA THR A 215 26.63 -2.06 10.47
C THR A 215 25.19 -2.52 10.38
N LEU A 216 24.91 -3.45 9.49
CA LEU A 216 23.70 -4.24 9.49
C LEU A 216 23.71 -5.15 10.70
N ARG A 217 22.59 -5.27 11.43
CA ARG A 217 22.54 -6.02 12.70
C ARG A 217 21.19 -6.64 12.95
N PHE A 218 21.18 -7.81 13.55
CA PHE A 218 19.99 -8.48 14.01
C PHE A 218 20.30 -9.41 15.19
N ASP A 219 19.55 -9.27 16.27
CA ASP A 219 19.68 -10.14 17.45
C ASP A 219 18.51 -11.13 17.44
N VAL A 220 18.82 -12.43 17.30
CA VAL A 220 17.83 -13.50 17.31
C VAL A 220 17.49 -13.87 18.74
N GLU A 221 16.40 -13.33 19.27
CA GLU A 221 15.99 -13.49 20.68
C GLU A 221 15.89 -14.95 21.11
N THR A 222 15.35 -15.83 20.26
CA THR A 222 15.10 -17.24 20.60
C THR A 222 16.37 -18.09 20.70
N THR A 223 17.44 -17.71 20.00
CA THR A 223 18.70 -18.46 19.95
C THR A 223 19.87 -17.73 20.60
N GLY A 224 19.71 -16.44 20.91
CA GLY A 224 20.80 -15.56 21.36
C GLY A 224 21.84 -15.26 20.31
N GLU A 225 21.62 -15.65 19.04
CA GLU A 225 22.53 -15.41 17.94
C GLU A 225 22.55 -13.91 17.59
N LYS A 226 23.75 -13.33 17.50
CA LYS A 226 23.96 -11.95 17.06
C LYS A 226 24.57 -11.95 15.68
N ILE A 227 23.84 -11.36 14.73
CA ILE A 227 24.26 -11.29 13.33
C ILE A 227 24.65 -9.85 13.02
N SER A 228 25.84 -9.66 12.46
CA SER A 228 26.31 -8.34 12.02
C SER A 228 27.10 -8.44 10.73
N LYS A 229 26.95 -7.40 9.88
CA LYS A 229 27.69 -7.26 8.61
C LYS A 229 27.92 -5.78 8.34
N ALA A 230 29.15 -5.38 8.07
CA ALA A 230 29.47 -4.02 7.65
C ALA A 230 29.23 -3.84 6.14
N ILE A 231 28.68 -2.70 5.77
CA ILE A 231 28.56 -2.25 4.38
C ILE A 231 29.00 -0.78 4.27
N ASN A 232 29.45 -0.34 3.09
CA ASN A 232 29.61 1.08 2.86
C ASN A 232 28.23 1.72 2.65
N ALA A 233 27.83 2.68 3.50
CA ALA A 233 26.51 3.28 3.48
C ALA A 233 26.23 4.04 2.18
N ARG A 234 27.22 4.80 1.68
CA ARG A 234 27.07 5.59 0.46
C ARG A 234 26.93 4.70 -0.78
N ASP A 235 27.71 3.64 -0.88
CA ASP A 235 27.61 2.70 -2.00
C ASP A 235 26.26 1.99 -2.03
N PHE A 236 25.76 1.60 -0.85
CA PHE A 236 24.43 1.02 -0.74
C PHE A 236 23.34 2.03 -1.15
N PHE A 237 23.43 3.28 -0.67
CA PHE A 237 22.47 4.33 -1.02
C PHE A 237 22.48 4.65 -2.52
N LEU A 238 23.64 4.65 -3.16
CA LEU A 238 23.74 4.83 -4.62
C LEU A 238 23.12 3.66 -5.39
N LYS A 239 23.28 2.42 -4.91
CA LYS A 239 22.59 1.25 -5.49
C LYS A 239 21.06 1.38 -5.34
N PHE A 240 20.59 1.85 -4.18
CA PHE A 240 19.19 2.13 -3.94
C PHE A 240 18.66 3.23 -4.90
N ALA A 241 19.36 4.36 -4.99
CA ALA A 241 18.96 5.46 -5.88
C ALA A 241 18.91 5.01 -7.34
N ARG A 242 19.84 4.17 -7.77
CA ARG A 242 19.85 3.59 -9.11
C ARG A 242 18.66 2.65 -9.33
N ALA A 243 18.37 1.77 -8.39
CA ALA A 243 17.22 0.86 -8.49
C ALA A 243 15.91 1.66 -8.56
N ASN A 244 15.76 2.68 -7.70
CA ASN A 244 14.59 3.57 -7.73
C ASN A 244 14.45 4.32 -9.05
N TYR A 245 15.56 4.83 -9.62
CA TYR A 245 15.54 5.48 -10.92
C TYR A 245 15.13 4.53 -12.06
N ASP A 246 15.66 3.31 -12.07
CA ASP A 246 15.43 2.33 -13.14
C ASP A 246 14.01 1.71 -13.10
N TRP A 247 13.44 1.52 -11.90
CA TRP A 247 12.23 0.73 -11.67
C TRP A 247 11.15 1.42 -10.83
N ALA A 248 11.40 2.65 -10.36
CA ALA A 248 10.58 3.36 -9.37
C ALA A 248 10.43 2.62 -8.02
N GLU A 249 11.28 1.62 -7.76
CA GLU A 249 11.30 0.82 -6.53
C GLU A 249 12.72 0.36 -6.18
N PRO A 250 13.05 0.18 -4.89
CA PRO A 250 12.23 0.47 -3.70
C PRO A 250 11.93 1.96 -3.51
N GLY A 251 10.84 2.27 -2.80
CA GLY A 251 10.62 3.59 -2.20
C GLY A 251 11.41 3.77 -0.89
N CYS A 252 11.32 4.95 -0.26
CA CYS A 252 11.86 5.27 1.08
C CYS A 252 10.87 6.08 1.89
#